data_2a36f8586a6c393c1813a484d09d33c5
#
_entry.id   2a36f8586a6c393c1813a484d09d33c5
#
_cell.length_a   1.000
_cell.length_b   1.000
_cell.length_c   1.000
_cell.angle_alpha   90.00
_cell.angle_beta   90.00
_cell.angle_gamma   90.00
#
_symmetry.space_group_name_H-M   'P 1'
#
loop_
_entity.id
_entity.type
_entity.pdbx_description
1 polymer ?
#
loop_
_entity_poly.entity_id
_entity_poly.type
_entity_poly.pdbx_seq_one_letter_code
_entity_poly.pdbx_strand_id
1 'polypeptide(L)'
;MKTMLEEELIKTGYRYRENDDNSFDVCYDHNQDSFFTGVNMYHVATVKEDEELWYINNNEGAGWGEYPKADWSLSKAIYDQCIDDHIN
;
A
#
# COMPACT_ATOMS: atom_id res chain seq x y z
N MET A 1 -17.49 -9.77 4.44
CA MET A 1 -17.64 -8.62 3.53
C MET A 1 -16.31 -7.92 3.38
N LYS A 2 -15.89 -7.67 2.15
CA LYS A 2 -14.63 -6.97 1.91
C LYS A 2 -14.78 -5.48 2.19
N THR A 3 -13.75 -4.87 2.77
CA THR A 3 -13.73 -3.43 2.96
C THR A 3 -13.45 -2.72 1.64
N MET A 4 -13.71 -1.43 1.58
CA MET A 4 -13.35 -0.64 0.42
C MET A 4 -11.85 -0.71 0.13
N LEU A 5 -11.03 -0.70 1.18
CA LEU A 5 -9.59 -0.81 1.04
C LEU A 5 -9.19 -2.13 0.39
N GLU A 6 -9.77 -3.24 0.84
CA GLU A 6 -9.45 -4.54 0.28
C GLU A 6 -9.88 -4.64 -1.18
N GLU A 7 -11.04 -4.10 -1.53
CA GLU A 7 -11.50 -4.07 -2.91
C GLU A 7 -10.53 -3.28 -3.81
N GLU A 8 -10.04 -2.15 -3.34
CA GLU A 8 -9.08 -1.36 -4.09
C GLU A 8 -7.73 -2.05 -4.21
N LEU A 9 -7.30 -2.78 -3.17
CA LEU A 9 -6.08 -3.57 -3.24
C LEU A 9 -6.15 -4.65 -4.32
N ILE A 10 -7.29 -5.30 -4.44
CA ILE A 10 -7.49 -6.29 -5.51
C ILE A 10 -7.32 -5.64 -6.88
N LYS A 11 -7.83 -4.43 -7.05
CA LYS A 11 -7.73 -3.71 -8.32
C LYS A 11 -6.29 -3.32 -8.66
N THR A 12 -5.43 -3.11 -7.67
CA THR A 12 -4.04 -2.74 -7.93
C THR A 12 -3.26 -3.87 -8.58
N GLY A 13 -3.65 -5.13 -8.34
CA GLY A 13 -2.91 -6.29 -8.78
C GLY A 13 -1.71 -6.62 -7.92
N TYR A 14 -1.42 -5.85 -6.91
CA TYR A 14 -0.32 -6.12 -5.99
C TYR A 14 -0.69 -7.21 -5.00
N ARG A 15 0.30 -7.95 -4.51
CA ARG A 15 0.10 -8.88 -3.42
C ARG A 15 0.00 -8.14 -2.11
N TYR A 16 -0.87 -8.60 -1.22
CA TYR A 16 -1.09 -7.95 0.05
C TYR A 16 -1.45 -8.98 1.12
N ARG A 17 -1.30 -8.58 2.37
CA ARG A 17 -1.78 -9.39 3.49
C ARG A 17 -2.32 -8.46 4.56
N GLU A 18 -3.33 -8.92 5.28
CA GLU A 18 -3.96 -8.15 6.35
C GLU A 18 -3.15 -8.29 7.64
N ASN A 19 -2.98 -7.17 8.34
CA ASN A 19 -2.37 -7.13 9.67
C ASN A 19 -3.44 -7.14 10.75
N ASP A 20 -3.04 -7.38 12.00
CA ASP A 20 -3.97 -7.50 13.11
C ASP A 20 -4.69 -6.18 13.45
N ASP A 21 -4.14 -5.05 13.03
CA ASP A 21 -4.69 -3.72 13.32
C ASP A 21 -5.54 -3.16 12.18
N ASN A 22 -6.00 -4.01 11.29
CA ASN A 22 -6.81 -3.65 10.11
C ASN A 22 -6.05 -2.87 9.05
N SER A 23 -4.73 -2.77 9.15
CA SER A 23 -3.91 -2.27 8.06
C SER A 23 -3.51 -3.44 7.15
N PHE A 24 -2.95 -3.12 5.99
CA PHE A 24 -2.49 -4.12 5.04
C PHE A 24 -1.05 -3.82 4.64
N ASP A 25 -0.24 -4.87 4.56
CA ASP A 25 1.07 -4.77 3.91
C ASP A 25 0.89 -5.08 2.44
N VAL A 26 1.45 -4.23 1.59
CA VAL A 26 1.31 -4.34 0.13
C VAL A 26 2.70 -4.37 -0.48
N CYS A 27 2.96 -5.38 -1.32
CA CYS A 27 4.20 -5.47 -2.06
C CYS A 27 4.02 -4.85 -3.45
N TYR A 28 4.69 -3.73 -3.69
CA TYR A 28 4.59 -3.03 -4.97
C TYR A 28 5.79 -3.30 -5.90
N ASP A 29 6.53 -4.37 -5.62
CA ASP A 29 7.67 -4.80 -6.44
C ASP A 29 7.23 -5.86 -7.44
N HIS A 30 7.95 -5.94 -8.55
CA HIS A 30 7.75 -6.98 -9.55
C HIS A 30 8.10 -8.38 -9.02
N ASN A 31 9.08 -8.49 -8.12
CA ASN A 31 9.47 -9.75 -7.53
C ASN A 31 8.69 -10.01 -6.25
N GLN A 32 7.39 -10.24 -6.41
CA GLN A 32 6.47 -10.37 -5.30
C GLN A 32 6.63 -11.67 -4.50
N ASP A 33 7.34 -12.64 -5.03
CA ASP A 33 7.48 -13.95 -4.37
C ASP A 33 8.22 -13.85 -3.04
N SER A 34 9.20 -12.95 -2.93
CA SER A 34 9.95 -12.79 -1.70
C SER A 34 9.15 -12.14 -0.58
N PHE A 35 8.03 -11.50 -0.89
CA PHE A 35 7.17 -10.84 0.09
C PHE A 35 6.66 -11.83 1.15
N PHE A 36 6.21 -13.01 0.71
CA PHE A 36 5.61 -13.99 1.61
C PHE A 36 6.63 -14.88 2.31
N THR A 37 7.87 -14.87 1.84
CA THR A 37 8.92 -15.63 2.49
C THR A 37 9.60 -14.87 3.62
N GLY A 38 9.36 -13.56 3.71
CA GLY A 38 9.99 -12.72 4.72
C GLY A 38 11.46 -12.44 4.48
N VAL A 39 11.98 -12.82 3.33
CA VAL A 39 13.40 -12.67 3.03
C VAL A 39 13.74 -11.25 2.60
N ASN A 40 12.79 -10.57 1.96
CA ASN A 40 13.02 -9.24 1.41
C ASN A 40 11.84 -8.33 1.72
N MET A 41 12.08 -7.28 2.51
CA MET A 41 11.07 -6.32 2.89
C MET A 41 11.13 -5.03 2.07
N TYR A 42 11.96 -4.99 1.03
CA TYR A 42 12.01 -3.83 0.15
C TYR A 42 10.72 -3.75 -0.67
N HIS A 43 10.33 -2.54 -0.98
CA HIS A 43 9.15 -2.28 -1.78
C HIS A 43 7.85 -2.77 -1.14
N VAL A 44 7.80 -2.72 0.19
CA VAL A 44 6.59 -3.04 0.95
C VAL A 44 6.06 -1.77 1.59
N ALA A 45 4.80 -1.49 1.38
CA ALA A 45 4.10 -0.37 2.00
C ALA A 45 3.05 -0.90 2.96
N THR A 46 2.75 -0.13 4.00
CA THR A 46 1.62 -0.41 4.87
C THR A 46 0.52 0.58 4.54
N VAL A 47 -0.68 0.09 4.31
CA VAL A 47 -1.82 0.94 3.96
C VAL A 47 -2.95 0.74 4.95
N LYS A 48 -3.66 1.81 5.23
CA LYS A 48 -4.88 1.78 6.05
C LYS A 48 -5.81 2.88 5.58
N GLU A 49 -7.04 2.89 6.10
CA GLU A 49 -8.02 3.88 5.66
C GLU A 49 -8.85 4.38 6.83
N ASP A 50 -9.40 5.58 6.66
CA ASP A 50 -10.58 6.00 7.40
C ASP A 50 -11.70 6.31 6.38
N GLU A 51 -12.72 7.05 6.78
CA GLU A 51 -13.86 7.29 5.90
C GLU A 51 -13.50 8.11 4.64
N GLU A 52 -12.51 8.99 4.74
CA GLU A 52 -12.22 9.95 3.69
C GLU A 52 -10.81 9.84 3.11
N LEU A 53 -9.89 9.16 3.79
CA LEU A 53 -8.48 9.17 3.42
C LEU A 53 -7.90 7.77 3.29
N TRP A 54 -6.96 7.65 2.35
CA TRP A 54 -6.00 6.54 2.33
C TRP A 54 -4.76 7.01 3.10
N TYR A 55 -4.23 6.13 3.96
CA TYR A 55 -2.96 6.37 4.66
C TYR A 55 -1.94 5.36 4.15
N ILE A 56 -0.81 5.86 3.67
CA ILE A 56 0.21 5.00 3.07
C ILE A 56 1.56 5.32 3.68
N ASN A 57 2.22 4.27 4.18
CA ASN A 57 3.56 4.36 4.73
C ASN A 57 4.46 3.46 3.88
N ASN A 58 5.42 4.08 3.21
CA ASN A 58 6.40 3.30 2.48
C ASN A 58 7.54 2.89 3.42
N ASN A 59 7.57 1.83 4.04
CA ASN A 59 8.44 1.37 5.10
C ASN A 59 9.94 1.69 4.95
N GLU A 60 10.30 2.56 4.04
CA GLU A 60 11.67 3.02 3.84
C GLU A 60 11.94 4.39 4.46
N GLY A 61 11.06 4.85 5.33
CA GLY A 61 11.37 5.97 6.21
C GLY A 61 10.69 7.30 5.92
N ALA A 62 9.76 7.32 4.97
CA ALA A 62 9.10 8.58 4.60
C ALA A 62 7.93 8.97 5.49
N GLY A 63 7.51 8.10 6.42
CA GLY A 63 6.34 8.34 7.25
C GLY A 63 5.03 8.10 6.52
N TRP A 64 3.92 8.56 7.11
CA TRP A 64 2.59 8.33 6.58
C TRP A 64 2.18 9.44 5.63
N GLY A 65 1.77 9.07 4.40
CA GLY A 65 1.13 9.98 3.47
C GLY A 65 -0.38 9.88 3.60
N GLU A 66 -1.08 11.00 3.47
CA GLU A 66 -2.53 11.05 3.52
C GLU A 66 -3.07 11.46 2.15
N TYR A 67 -4.01 10.69 1.62
CA TYR A 67 -4.54 10.90 0.27
C TYR A 67 -6.06 10.87 0.28
N PRO A 68 -6.72 11.97 -0.09
CA PRO A 68 -8.19 12.00 -0.13
C PRO A 68 -8.74 10.99 -1.13
N LYS A 69 -9.66 10.15 -0.69
CA LYS A 69 -10.29 9.15 -1.54
C LYS A 69 -11.04 9.76 -2.72
N ALA A 70 -11.53 10.99 -2.56
CA ALA A 70 -12.26 11.67 -3.61
C ALA A 70 -11.39 11.98 -4.82
N ASP A 71 -10.08 12.16 -4.61
CA ASP A 71 -9.14 12.58 -5.66
C ASP A 71 -8.15 11.49 -6.04
N TRP A 72 -7.99 10.47 -5.20
CA TRP A 72 -6.95 9.46 -5.38
C TRP A 72 -7.53 8.07 -5.30
N SER A 73 -7.26 7.25 -6.31
CA SER A 73 -7.42 5.80 -6.16
C SER A 73 -6.29 5.28 -5.28
N LEU A 74 -6.47 4.13 -4.67
CA LEU A 74 -5.43 3.55 -3.84
C LEU A 74 -4.16 3.27 -4.66
N SER A 75 -4.32 2.78 -5.88
CA SER A 75 -3.21 2.50 -6.78
C SER A 75 -2.37 3.75 -7.05
N LYS A 76 -3.04 4.87 -7.31
CA LYS A 76 -2.38 6.14 -7.58
C LYS A 76 -1.67 6.69 -6.35
N ALA A 77 -2.29 6.51 -5.19
CA ALA A 77 -1.71 6.96 -3.92
C ALA A 77 -0.46 6.15 -3.59
N ILE A 78 -0.49 4.84 -3.80
CA ILE A 78 0.69 4.00 -3.60
C ILE A 78 1.81 4.40 -4.55
N TYR A 79 1.48 4.66 -5.80
CA TYR A 79 2.46 5.09 -6.78
C TYR A 79 3.14 6.39 -6.34
N ASP A 80 2.34 7.38 -5.94
CA ASP A 80 2.87 8.67 -5.54
C ASP A 80 3.76 8.56 -4.31
N GLN A 81 3.32 7.84 -3.29
CA GLN A 81 4.03 7.76 -2.01
C GLN A 81 5.25 6.88 -2.08
N CYS A 82 5.19 5.80 -2.84
CA CYS A 82 6.20 4.74 -2.77
C CYS A 82 7.07 4.65 -4.00
N ILE A 83 6.51 4.89 -5.18
CA ILE A 83 7.21 4.62 -6.43
C ILE A 83 7.76 5.90 -7.03
N ASP A 84 6.95 6.93 -7.12
CA ASP A 84 7.35 8.19 -7.75
C ASP A 84 8.52 8.84 -7.01
N ASP A 85 8.50 8.79 -5.68
CA ASP A 85 9.59 9.33 -4.87
C ASP A 85 10.91 8.59 -5.08
N HIS A 86 10.85 7.33 -5.43
CA HIS A 86 12.04 6.54 -5.71
C HIS A 86 12.67 6.84 -7.05
N ILE A 87 11.86 7.22 -8.02
CA ILE A 87 12.34 7.51 -9.36
C ILE A 87 13.02 8.87 -9.42
N ASN A 88 12.60 9.75 -8.55
CA ASN A 88 13.17 11.09 -8.47
C ASN A 88 14.20 11.20 -7.35
#